data_8aa8c6ecb3f0d35163e0eb2f1aab4bc9
#
_entry.id   8aa8c6ecb3f0d35163e0eb2f1aab4bc9
#
_cell.length_a   1.000
_cell.length_b   1.000
_cell.length_c   1.000
_cell.angle_alpha   90.00
_cell.angle_beta   90.00
_cell.angle_gamma   90.00
#
_symmetry.space_group_name_H-M   'P 1'
#
loop_
_entity.id
_entity.type
_entity.pdbx_description
1 polymer ?
#
loop_
_entity_poly.entity_id
_entity_poly.type
_entity_poly.pdbx_seq_one_letter_code
_entity_poly.pdbx_strand_id
1 'polypeptide(L)'
;MNWLNEIWILRTIVLPALDILILAFLIYKGYQVLVQTRAVPLIKGAVFVLITYGVAFVLNLDTLRTLLDLIAPSLVIALAVIFQPELRKIFTRIGQGRILRLSGRSKFEELDAVITAAEVLAYRRRGALMVFVRNVGQKNIIETGTRLDAQISSVLLLTIFSHDTALHDGAVVLDEGKIVAAGCFLPLSDQQDIRRSFGTRHRAALGLAEESDAVVLVISEESGALSLAYDANLYYNLNIDEVRKRLSELLDVEEPVDLEEDVVGVQ
;
A
#
# COMPACT_ATOMS: atom_id res chain seq x y z
N MET A 1 -48.73 -22.89 -1.60
CA MET A 1 -48.91 -21.86 -0.53
C MET A 1 -47.62 -21.58 0.26
N ASN A 2 -46.47 -22.21 -0.08
CA ASN A 2 -45.19 -22.09 0.67
C ASN A 2 -44.32 -20.86 0.21
N TRP A 3 -44.51 -20.36 -1.00
CA TRP A 3 -43.76 -19.23 -1.54
C TRP A 3 -44.05 -17.88 -0.84
N LEU A 4 -45.24 -17.69 -0.29
CA LEU A 4 -45.58 -16.50 0.49
C LEU A 4 -44.85 -16.45 1.85
N ASN A 5 -44.64 -17.61 2.46
CA ASN A 5 -43.86 -17.72 3.70
C ASN A 5 -42.36 -17.47 3.46
N GLU A 6 -41.82 -17.92 2.32
CA GLU A 6 -40.42 -17.66 1.95
C GLU A 6 -40.20 -16.14 1.71
N ILE A 7 -41.13 -15.46 1.05
CA ILE A 7 -41.06 -13.99 0.82
C ILE A 7 -41.16 -13.23 2.16
N TRP A 8 -42.02 -13.68 3.08
CA TRP A 8 -42.20 -13.06 4.39
C TRP A 8 -40.94 -13.22 5.25
N ILE A 9 -40.37 -14.42 5.33
CA ILE A 9 -39.10 -14.69 6.04
C ILE A 9 -37.94 -13.88 5.44
N LEU A 10 -37.86 -13.80 4.10
CA LEU A 10 -36.85 -13.01 3.42
C LEU A 10 -36.92 -11.54 3.81
N ARG A 11 -38.12 -10.98 3.85
CA ARG A 11 -38.32 -9.55 4.14
C ARG A 11 -38.24 -9.21 5.63
N THR A 12 -38.63 -10.12 6.50
CA THR A 12 -38.72 -9.84 7.95
C THR A 12 -37.46 -10.22 8.71
N ILE A 13 -36.68 -11.19 8.22
CA ILE A 13 -35.49 -11.68 8.93
C ILE A 13 -34.24 -11.50 8.09
N VAL A 14 -34.23 -11.95 6.83
CA VAL A 14 -33.02 -12.00 6.00
C VAL A 14 -32.56 -10.59 5.60
N LEU A 15 -33.45 -9.72 5.13
CA LEU A 15 -33.11 -8.37 4.72
C LEU A 15 -32.61 -7.51 5.90
N PRO A 16 -33.27 -7.47 7.08
CA PRO A 16 -32.74 -6.73 8.23
C PRO A 16 -31.41 -7.31 8.76
N ALA A 17 -31.26 -8.65 8.74
CA ALA A 17 -30.00 -9.27 9.13
C ALA A 17 -28.86 -8.92 8.17
N LEU A 18 -29.13 -8.89 6.86
CA LEU A 18 -28.17 -8.49 5.84
C LEU A 18 -27.79 -7.00 5.98
N ASP A 19 -28.76 -6.13 6.26
CA ASP A 19 -28.54 -4.71 6.48
C ASP A 19 -27.61 -4.46 7.68
N ILE A 20 -27.87 -5.13 8.81
CA ILE A 20 -27.01 -5.06 9.99
C ILE A 20 -25.61 -5.60 9.67
N LEU A 21 -25.51 -6.70 8.91
CA LEU A 21 -24.21 -7.31 8.55
C LEU A 21 -23.40 -6.44 7.62
N ILE A 22 -24.05 -5.81 6.62
CA ILE A 22 -23.42 -4.84 5.72
C ILE A 22 -22.96 -3.61 6.51
N LEU A 23 -23.80 -3.09 7.40
CA LEU A 23 -23.46 -1.94 8.24
C LEU A 23 -22.29 -2.27 9.16
N ALA A 24 -22.30 -3.42 9.82
CA ALA A 24 -21.21 -3.89 10.66
C ALA A 24 -19.91 -4.05 9.87
N PHE A 25 -19.98 -4.60 8.67
CA PHE A 25 -18.83 -4.73 7.77
C PHE A 25 -18.27 -3.36 7.35
N LEU A 26 -19.13 -2.40 6.99
CA LEU A 26 -18.72 -1.04 6.65
C LEU A 26 -18.05 -0.32 7.82
N ILE A 27 -18.63 -0.43 9.03
CA ILE A 27 -18.05 0.14 10.25
C ILE A 27 -16.69 -0.52 10.55
N TYR A 28 -16.59 -1.84 10.44
CA TYR A 28 -15.35 -2.57 10.68
C TYR A 28 -14.25 -2.19 9.68
N LYS A 29 -14.60 -2.09 8.39
CA LYS A 29 -13.66 -1.64 7.35
C LYS A 29 -13.25 -0.18 7.53
N GLY A 30 -14.20 0.68 7.89
CA GLY A 30 -13.92 2.07 8.25
C GLY A 30 -12.95 2.15 9.44
N TYR A 31 -13.19 1.38 10.49
CA TYR A 31 -12.30 1.30 11.65
C TYR A 31 -10.89 0.84 11.29
N GLN A 32 -10.75 -0.22 10.46
CA GLN A 32 -9.43 -0.69 10.01
C GLN A 32 -8.64 0.40 9.27
N VAL A 33 -9.30 1.13 8.37
CA VAL A 33 -8.67 2.24 7.62
C VAL A 33 -8.23 3.35 8.58
N LEU A 34 -9.05 3.68 9.57
CA LEU A 34 -8.77 4.74 10.54
C LEU A 34 -7.60 4.40 11.49
N VAL A 35 -7.51 3.14 11.94
CA VAL A 35 -6.43 2.71 12.86
C VAL A 35 -5.07 2.69 12.17
N GLN A 36 -5.04 2.45 10.86
CA GLN A 36 -3.80 2.45 10.06
C GLN A 36 -3.29 3.85 9.71
N THR A 37 -4.06 4.90 10.03
CA THR A 37 -3.68 6.29 9.74
C THR A 37 -3.28 7.04 11.00
N ARG A 38 -2.45 8.08 10.87
CA ARG A 38 -2.12 9.03 11.96
C ARG A 38 -3.35 9.85 12.43
N ALA A 39 -4.55 9.53 11.94
CA ALA A 39 -5.81 10.21 12.25
C ALA A 39 -6.42 9.84 13.61
N VAL A 40 -5.94 8.78 14.28
CA VAL A 40 -6.49 8.32 15.58
C VAL A 40 -6.60 9.43 16.64
N PRO A 41 -5.58 10.29 16.86
CA PRO A 41 -5.70 11.39 17.81
C PRO A 41 -6.78 12.41 17.45
N LEU A 42 -6.94 12.70 16.14
CA LEU A 42 -7.94 13.64 15.63
C LEU A 42 -9.36 13.10 15.81
N ILE A 43 -9.57 11.81 15.58
CA ILE A 43 -10.85 11.15 15.79
C ILE A 43 -11.23 11.18 17.29
N LYS A 44 -10.29 10.91 18.19
CA LYS A 44 -10.50 11.03 19.62
C LYS A 44 -10.94 12.45 19.99
N GLY A 45 -10.32 13.48 19.41
CA GLY A 45 -10.70 14.88 19.61
C GLY A 45 -12.11 15.17 19.09
N ALA A 46 -12.46 14.72 17.89
CA ALA A 46 -13.78 14.89 17.31
C ALA A 46 -14.89 14.20 18.14
N VAL A 47 -14.62 12.96 18.58
CA VAL A 47 -15.54 12.21 19.46
C VAL A 47 -15.71 12.92 20.80
N PHE A 48 -14.65 13.47 21.39
CA PHE A 48 -14.74 14.27 22.62
C PHE A 48 -15.65 15.49 22.44
N VAL A 49 -15.48 16.24 21.33
CA VAL A 49 -16.36 17.41 21.03
C VAL A 49 -17.80 16.97 20.84
N LEU A 50 -18.04 15.86 20.17
CA LEU A 50 -19.39 15.34 19.92
C LEU A 50 -20.07 14.89 21.22
N ILE A 51 -19.35 14.22 22.12
CA ILE A 51 -19.83 13.86 23.46
C ILE A 51 -20.15 15.12 24.28
N THR A 52 -19.27 16.11 24.25
CA THR A 52 -19.47 17.40 24.97
C THR A 52 -20.73 18.12 24.45
N TYR A 53 -20.93 18.12 23.14
CA TYR A 53 -22.15 18.66 22.53
C TYR A 53 -23.41 17.90 22.96
N GLY A 54 -23.36 16.56 22.98
CA GLY A 54 -24.46 15.73 23.48
C GLY A 54 -24.82 16.00 24.93
N VAL A 55 -23.82 16.15 25.79
CA VAL A 55 -24.00 16.51 27.22
C VAL A 55 -24.62 17.90 27.35
N ALA A 56 -24.10 18.89 26.61
CA ALA A 56 -24.64 20.25 26.60
C ALA A 56 -26.12 20.28 26.15
N PHE A 57 -26.47 19.44 25.16
CA PHE A 57 -27.84 19.32 24.68
C PHE A 57 -28.77 18.70 25.74
N VAL A 58 -28.38 17.59 26.38
CA VAL A 58 -29.22 16.89 27.38
C VAL A 58 -29.38 17.71 28.65
N LEU A 59 -28.34 18.44 29.07
CA LEU A 59 -28.39 19.26 30.31
C LEU A 59 -28.90 20.68 30.04
N ASN A 60 -29.30 21.04 28.83
CA ASN A 60 -29.76 22.37 28.40
C ASN A 60 -28.77 23.49 28.78
N LEU A 61 -27.46 23.25 28.50
CA LEU A 61 -26.41 24.23 28.75
C LEU A 61 -26.29 25.20 27.58
N ASP A 62 -27.18 26.21 27.51
CA ASP A 62 -27.34 27.10 26.37
C ASP A 62 -26.06 27.85 25.99
N THR A 63 -25.27 28.31 26.95
CA THR A 63 -24.03 29.02 26.70
C THR A 63 -22.99 28.14 26.03
N LEU A 64 -22.83 26.90 26.51
CA LEU A 64 -21.88 25.92 25.96
C LEU A 64 -22.33 25.49 24.56
N ARG A 65 -23.63 25.26 24.36
CA ARG A 65 -24.21 24.92 23.07
C ARG A 65 -23.99 26.02 22.04
N THR A 66 -24.27 27.28 22.39
CA THR A 66 -24.03 28.42 21.49
C THR A 66 -22.57 28.56 21.10
N LEU A 67 -21.64 28.34 22.04
CA LEU A 67 -20.21 28.35 21.74
C LEU A 67 -19.82 27.22 20.77
N LEU A 68 -20.30 26.01 21.00
CA LEU A 68 -20.06 24.87 20.13
C LEU A 68 -20.67 25.03 18.74
N ASP A 69 -21.88 25.56 18.64
CA ASP A 69 -22.55 25.87 17.37
C ASP A 69 -21.77 26.91 16.54
N LEU A 70 -21.12 27.87 17.19
CA LEU A 70 -20.27 28.86 16.52
C LEU A 70 -18.98 28.24 15.97
N ILE A 71 -18.39 27.27 16.68
CA ILE A 71 -17.11 26.64 16.31
C ILE A 71 -17.32 25.45 15.36
N ALA A 72 -18.45 24.76 15.42
CA ALA A 72 -18.73 23.54 14.67
C ALA A 72 -18.47 23.65 13.15
N PRO A 73 -18.90 24.71 12.43
CA PRO A 73 -18.62 24.84 11.00
C PRO A 73 -17.12 24.91 10.69
N SER A 74 -16.35 25.64 11.51
CA SER A 74 -14.91 25.76 11.34
C SER A 74 -14.19 24.44 11.61
N LEU A 75 -14.68 23.66 12.59
CA LEU A 75 -14.14 22.34 12.92
C LEU A 75 -14.36 21.34 11.77
N VAL A 76 -15.55 21.37 11.14
CA VAL A 76 -15.83 20.50 9.98
C VAL A 76 -14.93 20.82 8.80
N ILE A 77 -14.69 22.09 8.52
CA ILE A 77 -13.77 22.53 7.46
C ILE A 77 -12.32 22.10 7.79
N ALA A 78 -11.89 22.31 9.02
CA ALA A 78 -10.55 21.89 9.46
C ALA A 78 -10.35 20.37 9.32
N LEU A 79 -11.34 19.57 9.75
CA LEU A 79 -11.33 18.12 9.56
C LEU A 79 -11.25 17.74 8.08
N ALA A 80 -12.07 18.35 7.22
CA ALA A 80 -12.05 18.08 5.78
C ALA A 80 -10.67 18.35 5.16
N VAL A 81 -9.99 19.44 5.54
CA VAL A 81 -8.64 19.77 5.07
C VAL A 81 -7.61 18.76 5.59
N ILE A 82 -7.70 18.38 6.87
CA ILE A 82 -6.77 17.42 7.47
C ILE A 82 -6.92 16.03 6.84
N PHE A 83 -8.17 15.60 6.56
CA PHE A 83 -8.45 14.30 5.93
C PHE A 83 -8.37 14.32 4.39
N GLN A 84 -8.08 15.45 3.77
CA GLN A 84 -7.97 15.56 2.31
C GLN A 84 -7.02 14.51 1.70
N PRO A 85 -5.80 14.26 2.22
CA PRO A 85 -4.91 13.23 1.67
C PRO A 85 -5.48 11.81 1.81
N GLU A 86 -6.16 11.48 2.91
CA GLU A 86 -6.77 10.18 3.13
C GLU A 86 -7.95 9.95 2.18
N LEU A 87 -8.82 10.94 2.03
CA LEU A 87 -9.93 10.90 1.09
C LEU A 87 -9.42 10.76 -0.35
N ARG A 88 -8.35 11.46 -0.73
CA ARG A 88 -7.73 11.32 -2.05
C ARG A 88 -7.25 9.89 -2.30
N LYS A 89 -6.60 9.25 -1.31
CA LYS A 89 -6.16 7.84 -1.41
C LYS A 89 -7.35 6.90 -1.63
N ILE A 90 -8.46 7.08 -0.90
CA ILE A 90 -9.67 6.25 -1.02
C ILE A 90 -10.31 6.42 -2.40
N PHE A 91 -10.51 7.67 -2.85
CA PHE A 91 -11.12 7.93 -4.16
C PHE A 91 -10.26 7.44 -5.32
N THR A 92 -8.92 7.54 -5.20
CA THR A 92 -7.99 7.00 -6.20
C THR A 92 -8.10 5.48 -6.28
N ARG A 93 -8.18 4.77 -5.15
CA ARG A 93 -8.39 3.31 -5.12
C ARG A 93 -9.72 2.87 -5.74
N ILE A 94 -10.79 3.63 -5.53
CA ILE A 94 -12.11 3.33 -6.10
C ILE A 94 -12.16 3.66 -7.59
N GLY A 95 -11.55 4.78 -8.02
CA GLY A 95 -11.58 5.25 -9.40
C GLY A 95 -10.69 4.46 -10.36
N GLN A 96 -9.67 3.77 -9.84
CA GLN A 96 -8.75 2.94 -10.62
C GLN A 96 -9.20 1.47 -10.64
N GLY A 97 -10.50 1.23 -10.81
CA GLY A 97 -11.05 -0.12 -10.99
C GLY A 97 -10.22 -0.90 -12.02
N ARG A 98 -9.48 -1.89 -11.55
CA ARG A 98 -8.57 -2.75 -12.28
C ARG A 98 -9.37 -3.74 -13.13
N ILE A 99 -10.00 -3.22 -14.20
CA ILE A 99 -10.70 -4.05 -15.19
C ILE A 99 -9.69 -4.44 -16.27
N LEU A 100 -9.40 -5.72 -16.39
CA LEU A 100 -8.54 -6.43 -17.35
C LEU A 100 -7.02 -6.25 -17.18
N ARG A 101 -6.43 -7.04 -16.29
CA ARG A 101 -5.04 -7.49 -16.47
C ARG A 101 -5.06 -8.89 -17.10
N LEU A 102 -4.86 -8.91 -18.41
CA LEU A 102 -4.54 -10.12 -19.15
C LEU A 102 -3.02 -10.32 -19.11
N SER A 103 -2.57 -11.45 -18.58
CA SER A 103 -1.27 -12.12 -18.75
C SER A 103 -0.55 -12.47 -17.44
N GLY A 104 -0.90 -13.60 -16.83
CA GLY A 104 -0.18 -14.15 -15.67
C GLY A 104 1.27 -14.57 -16.00
N ARG A 105 1.52 -15.02 -17.22
CA ARG A 105 2.85 -15.53 -17.63
C ARG A 105 3.92 -14.44 -17.72
N SER A 106 3.57 -13.25 -18.24
CA SER A 106 4.49 -12.11 -18.32
C SER A 106 4.91 -11.61 -16.92
N LYS A 107 3.99 -11.55 -15.98
CA LYS A 107 4.28 -11.06 -14.62
C LYS A 107 5.24 -11.96 -13.85
N PHE A 108 5.16 -13.27 -14.04
CA PHE A 108 6.07 -14.21 -13.38
C PHE A 108 7.50 -14.03 -13.89
N GLU A 109 7.71 -13.92 -15.22
CA GLU A 109 9.02 -13.66 -15.81
C GLU A 109 9.62 -12.33 -15.36
N GLU A 110 8.79 -11.29 -15.20
CA GLU A 110 9.17 -9.98 -14.68
C GLU A 110 9.61 -10.04 -13.20
N LEU A 111 8.86 -10.75 -12.37
CA LEU A 111 9.19 -10.97 -10.98
C LEU A 111 10.48 -11.77 -10.84
N ASP A 112 10.64 -12.83 -11.64
CA ASP A 112 11.84 -13.68 -11.64
C ASP A 112 13.10 -12.88 -12.03
N ALA A 113 12.99 -11.99 -13.01
CA ALA A 113 14.08 -11.09 -13.38
C ALA A 113 14.46 -10.13 -12.24
N VAL A 114 13.47 -9.63 -11.48
CA VAL A 114 13.73 -8.78 -10.30
C VAL A 114 14.40 -9.58 -9.18
N ILE A 115 13.89 -10.78 -8.88
CA ILE A 115 14.46 -11.66 -7.83
C ILE A 115 15.89 -12.04 -8.17
N THR A 116 16.18 -12.42 -9.43
CA THR A 116 17.53 -12.71 -9.91
C THR A 116 18.46 -11.49 -9.74
N ALA A 117 18.01 -10.31 -10.09
CA ALA A 117 18.78 -9.09 -9.88
C ALA A 117 19.02 -8.80 -8.39
N ALA A 118 17.99 -8.96 -7.55
CA ALA A 118 18.06 -8.73 -6.12
C ALA A 118 19.08 -9.65 -5.44
N GLU A 119 19.11 -10.93 -5.80
CA GLU A 119 20.07 -11.91 -5.29
C GLU A 119 21.52 -11.51 -5.61
N VAL A 120 21.79 -11.15 -6.86
CA VAL A 120 23.12 -10.71 -7.29
C VAL A 120 23.55 -9.41 -6.60
N LEU A 121 22.63 -8.44 -6.48
CA LEU A 121 22.90 -7.16 -5.81
C LEU A 121 23.16 -7.38 -4.31
N ALA A 122 22.38 -8.23 -3.65
CA ALA A 122 22.56 -8.60 -2.25
C ALA A 122 23.92 -9.27 -2.02
N TYR A 123 24.27 -10.26 -2.84
CA TYR A 123 25.57 -10.94 -2.78
C TYR A 123 26.75 -9.98 -2.95
N ARG A 124 26.62 -9.02 -3.88
CA ARG A 124 27.63 -7.99 -4.14
C ARG A 124 27.58 -6.82 -3.16
N ARG A 125 26.65 -6.81 -2.21
CA ARG A 125 26.36 -5.69 -1.30
C ARG A 125 26.17 -4.36 -2.04
N ARG A 126 25.40 -4.39 -3.11
CA ARG A 126 25.03 -3.20 -3.88
C ARG A 126 23.67 -2.67 -3.40
N GLY A 127 23.68 -1.46 -2.88
CA GLY A 127 22.43 -0.80 -2.45
C GLY A 127 21.49 -0.63 -3.62
N ALA A 128 20.23 -1.04 -3.44
CA ALA A 128 19.20 -0.87 -4.44
C ALA A 128 17.85 -0.54 -3.79
N LEU A 129 17.02 0.17 -4.55
CA LEU A 129 15.70 0.61 -4.13
C LEU A 129 14.74 0.45 -5.32
N MET A 130 13.84 -0.54 -5.27
CA MET A 130 12.92 -0.87 -6.36
C MET A 130 11.49 -0.70 -5.89
N VAL A 131 10.74 0.17 -6.57
CA VAL A 131 9.34 0.51 -6.27
C VAL A 131 8.42 -0.22 -7.24
N PHE A 132 7.54 -1.05 -6.73
CA PHE A 132 6.47 -1.69 -7.49
C PHE A 132 5.20 -0.87 -7.33
N VAL A 133 4.74 -0.26 -8.41
CA VAL A 133 3.49 0.50 -8.45
C VAL A 133 2.32 -0.48 -8.41
N ARG A 134 1.32 -0.17 -7.55
CA ARG A 134 0.11 -0.97 -7.46
C ARG A 134 -1.10 -0.20 -7.98
N ASN A 135 -2.00 0.22 -7.09
CA ASN A 135 -3.23 0.90 -7.49
C ASN A 135 -3.07 2.42 -7.52
N VAL A 136 -2.15 2.98 -6.73
CA VAL A 136 -1.90 4.42 -6.67
C VAL A 136 -0.71 4.75 -7.57
N GLY A 137 -0.97 5.46 -8.68
CA GLY A 137 0.08 5.89 -9.60
C GLY A 137 1.11 6.80 -8.93
N GLN A 138 2.38 6.61 -9.26
CA GLN A 138 3.53 7.31 -8.65
C GLN A 138 4.08 8.42 -9.57
N LYS A 139 3.20 9.18 -10.24
CA LYS A 139 3.62 10.21 -11.21
C LYS A 139 4.60 11.22 -10.63
N ASN A 140 4.34 11.68 -9.41
CA ASN A 140 5.19 12.67 -8.74
C ASN A 140 6.61 12.12 -8.49
N ILE A 141 6.74 10.82 -8.17
CA ILE A 141 8.03 10.15 -7.98
C ILE A 141 8.74 9.97 -9.32
N ILE A 142 8.03 9.49 -10.34
CA ILE A 142 8.55 9.24 -11.70
C ILE A 142 9.13 10.55 -12.30
N GLU A 143 8.49 11.69 -12.08
CA GLU A 143 8.91 12.99 -12.58
C GLU A 143 10.22 13.51 -11.95
N THR A 144 10.66 12.96 -10.82
CA THR A 144 11.93 13.30 -10.17
C THR A 144 13.13 12.59 -10.79
N GLY A 145 12.90 11.48 -11.48
CA GLY A 145 13.95 10.63 -12.06
C GLY A 145 14.08 10.76 -13.57
N THR A 146 14.89 9.87 -14.13
CA THR A 146 15.08 9.72 -15.57
C THR A 146 14.11 8.66 -16.12
N ARG A 147 13.25 9.02 -17.07
CA ARG A 147 12.35 8.09 -17.74
C ARG A 147 13.12 7.14 -18.63
N LEU A 148 12.82 5.85 -18.53
CA LEU A 148 13.45 4.79 -19.31
C LEU A 148 12.44 4.05 -20.21
N ASP A 149 11.22 3.80 -19.72
CA ASP A 149 10.15 3.07 -20.40
C ASP A 149 10.63 1.72 -21.01
N ALA A 150 11.56 1.04 -20.33
CA ALA A 150 12.21 -0.20 -20.78
C ALA A 150 11.56 -1.44 -20.16
N GLN A 151 11.64 -2.59 -20.82
CA GLN A 151 11.21 -3.87 -20.26
C GLN A 151 12.07 -4.28 -19.06
N ILE A 152 11.45 -4.91 -18.07
CA ILE A 152 12.15 -5.43 -16.90
C ILE A 152 13.09 -6.56 -17.33
N SER A 153 14.36 -6.45 -16.98
CA SER A 153 15.34 -7.51 -17.10
C SER A 153 16.38 -7.43 -15.98
N SER A 154 16.85 -8.57 -15.52
CA SER A 154 17.87 -8.63 -14.47
C SER A 154 19.15 -7.88 -14.86
N VAL A 155 19.56 -8.00 -16.13
CA VAL A 155 20.76 -7.31 -16.66
C VAL A 155 20.60 -5.78 -16.61
N LEU A 156 19.44 -5.25 -16.98
CA LEU A 156 19.20 -3.82 -16.94
C LEU A 156 19.15 -3.29 -15.50
N LEU A 157 18.51 -4.01 -14.58
CA LEU A 157 18.50 -3.66 -13.16
C LEU A 157 19.90 -3.67 -12.55
N LEU A 158 20.71 -4.68 -12.86
CA LEU A 158 22.13 -4.75 -12.43
C LEU A 158 22.97 -3.60 -13.00
N THR A 159 22.68 -3.18 -14.23
CA THR A 159 23.35 -2.05 -14.88
C THR A 159 22.96 -0.73 -14.22
N ILE A 160 21.68 -0.51 -13.94
CA ILE A 160 21.19 0.70 -13.27
C ILE A 160 21.83 0.86 -11.89
N PHE A 161 21.87 -0.21 -11.08
CA PHE A 161 22.44 -0.17 -9.73
C PHE A 161 23.97 -0.40 -9.67
N SER A 162 24.65 -0.28 -10.80
CA SER A 162 26.12 -0.27 -10.84
C SER A 162 26.66 1.05 -10.29
N HIS A 163 27.79 1.01 -9.54
CA HIS A 163 28.31 2.15 -8.77
C HIS A 163 28.60 3.41 -9.58
N ASP A 164 29.01 3.27 -10.83
CA ASP A 164 29.50 4.39 -11.63
C ASP A 164 28.44 4.93 -12.61
N THR A 165 27.15 4.60 -12.38
CA THR A 165 26.07 5.08 -13.24
C THR A 165 25.35 6.27 -12.60
N ALA A 166 24.92 7.22 -13.39
CA ALA A 166 24.12 8.35 -12.92
C ALA A 166 22.71 7.94 -12.39
N LEU A 167 22.28 6.69 -12.65
CA LEU A 167 20.94 6.20 -12.35
C LEU A 167 20.87 5.39 -11.04
N HIS A 168 22.02 5.08 -10.41
CA HIS A 168 22.06 4.22 -9.21
C HIS A 168 21.64 4.93 -7.93
N ASP A 169 21.73 6.27 -7.90
CA ASP A 169 21.36 7.06 -6.73
C ASP A 169 19.87 7.42 -6.81
N GLY A 170 19.08 6.69 -6.05
CA GLY A 170 17.63 6.80 -6.03
C GLY A 170 16.91 5.48 -6.27
N ALA A 171 15.62 5.57 -6.53
CA ALA A 171 14.77 4.42 -6.75
C ALA A 171 14.55 4.14 -8.24
N VAL A 172 14.39 2.85 -8.55
CA VAL A 172 13.83 2.38 -9.82
C VAL A 172 12.34 2.17 -9.63
N VAL A 173 11.53 2.74 -10.50
CA VAL A 173 10.07 2.58 -10.49
C VAL A 173 9.65 1.57 -11.55
N LEU A 174 8.98 0.51 -11.09
CA LEU A 174 8.48 -0.60 -11.89
C LEU A 174 6.95 -0.50 -11.96
N ASP A 175 6.41 -0.44 -13.16
CA ASP A 175 4.97 -0.36 -13.40
C ASP A 175 4.62 -1.10 -14.69
N GLU A 176 3.55 -1.91 -14.66
CA GLU A 176 3.01 -2.65 -15.82
C GLU A 176 4.06 -3.40 -16.65
N GLY A 177 4.99 -4.08 -15.98
CA GLY A 177 6.04 -4.87 -16.62
C GLY A 177 7.20 -4.07 -17.20
N LYS A 178 7.31 -2.80 -16.84
CA LYS A 178 8.36 -1.90 -17.32
C LYS A 178 9.12 -1.23 -16.20
N ILE A 179 10.37 -0.93 -16.45
CA ILE A 179 11.15 0.05 -15.73
C ILE A 179 10.75 1.42 -16.30
N VAL A 180 9.88 2.13 -15.59
CA VAL A 180 9.34 3.43 -16.05
C VAL A 180 10.38 4.52 -15.89
N ALA A 181 11.05 4.56 -14.74
CA ALA A 181 12.08 5.56 -14.43
C ALA A 181 13.11 5.02 -13.44
N ALA A 182 14.28 5.63 -13.42
CA ALA A 182 15.37 5.35 -12.47
C ALA A 182 15.96 6.65 -11.91
N GLY A 183 16.68 6.55 -10.77
CA GLY A 183 17.19 7.72 -10.06
C GLY A 183 16.08 8.57 -9.44
N CYS A 184 14.95 7.95 -9.07
CA CYS A 184 13.80 8.66 -8.50
C CYS A 184 13.99 8.95 -7.02
N PHE A 185 13.58 10.13 -6.55
CA PHE A 185 13.59 10.49 -5.14
C PHE A 185 12.30 10.08 -4.46
N LEU A 186 12.42 9.42 -3.30
CA LEU A 186 11.30 9.02 -2.46
C LEU A 186 11.20 9.90 -1.22
N PRO A 187 9.99 10.09 -0.66
CA PRO A 187 9.83 10.77 0.63
C PRO A 187 10.51 9.97 1.74
N LEU A 188 11.07 10.66 2.72
CA LEU A 188 11.68 10.02 3.88
C LEU A 188 10.67 9.90 5.02
N SER A 189 10.64 8.75 5.68
CA SER A 189 9.81 8.57 6.88
C SER A 189 10.33 9.43 8.04
N ASP A 190 9.40 10.08 8.74
CA ASP A 190 9.64 10.85 9.97
C ASP A 190 9.54 10.02 11.25
N GLN A 191 9.33 8.71 11.16
CA GLN A 191 9.22 7.84 12.33
C GLN A 191 10.51 7.87 13.15
N GLN A 192 10.40 8.16 14.46
CA GLN A 192 11.55 8.21 15.38
C GLN A 192 11.98 6.84 15.90
N ASP A 193 11.08 5.85 15.84
CA ASP A 193 11.30 4.49 16.35
C ASP A 193 12.04 3.56 15.34
N ILE A 194 12.45 4.11 14.20
CA ILE A 194 13.22 3.35 13.22
C ILE A 194 14.61 3.06 13.81
N ARG A 195 15.05 1.80 13.75
CA ARG A 195 16.39 1.41 14.21
C ARG A 195 17.43 2.35 13.61
N ARG A 196 18.31 2.88 14.44
CA ARG A 196 19.42 3.78 14.02
C ARG A 196 20.35 3.18 12.96
N SER A 197 20.31 1.85 12.79
CA SER A 197 21.06 1.11 11.78
C SER A 197 20.46 1.15 10.37
N PHE A 198 19.28 1.75 10.19
CA PHE A 198 18.66 1.85 8.87
C PHE A 198 19.20 3.08 8.13
N GLY A 199 19.83 2.85 6.99
CA GLY A 199 20.30 3.91 6.10
C GLY A 199 19.15 4.65 5.41
N THR A 200 19.52 5.64 4.61
CA THR A 200 18.58 6.53 3.88
C THR A 200 17.60 5.76 2.99
N ARG A 201 18.05 4.66 2.34
CA ARG A 201 17.19 3.83 1.47
C ARG A 201 16.05 3.15 2.23
N HIS A 202 16.28 2.66 3.44
CA HIS A 202 15.23 2.06 4.26
C HIS A 202 14.19 3.11 4.71
N ARG A 203 14.66 4.31 5.09
CA ARG A 203 13.78 5.42 5.45
C ARG A 203 12.97 5.92 4.26
N ALA A 204 13.56 5.94 3.08
CA ALA A 204 12.89 6.31 1.83
C ALA A 204 11.81 5.26 1.45
N ALA A 205 12.13 3.98 1.57
CA ALA A 205 11.17 2.91 1.31
C ALA A 205 9.96 2.98 2.25
N LEU A 206 10.21 3.17 3.56
CA LEU A 206 9.15 3.31 4.55
C LEU A 206 8.32 4.57 4.30
N GLY A 207 8.95 5.72 3.97
CA GLY A 207 8.25 6.97 3.67
C GLY A 207 7.27 6.80 2.51
N LEU A 208 7.67 6.13 1.43
CA LEU A 208 6.76 5.84 0.33
C LEU A 208 5.65 4.86 0.72
N ALA A 209 5.95 3.83 1.51
CA ALA A 209 4.95 2.87 2.00
C ALA A 209 3.94 3.50 2.97
N GLU A 210 4.29 4.60 3.65
CA GLU A 210 3.37 5.40 4.47
C GLU A 210 2.42 6.24 3.61
N GLU A 211 2.87 6.72 2.45
CA GLU A 211 2.11 7.64 1.60
C GLU A 211 1.31 6.95 0.50
N SER A 212 1.66 5.71 0.14
CA SER A 212 1.05 5.00 -0.98
C SER A 212 0.83 3.52 -0.66
N ASP A 213 0.23 2.79 -1.61
CA ASP A 213 0.08 1.34 -1.57
C ASP A 213 1.20 0.62 -2.34
N ALA A 214 2.24 1.33 -2.75
CA ALA A 214 3.39 0.74 -3.43
C ALA A 214 4.14 -0.23 -2.52
N VAL A 215 4.74 -1.24 -3.12
CA VAL A 215 5.68 -2.15 -2.44
C VAL A 215 7.08 -1.73 -2.81
N VAL A 216 7.97 -1.64 -1.83
CA VAL A 216 9.36 -1.22 -2.07
C VAL A 216 10.32 -2.30 -1.60
N LEU A 217 11.11 -2.83 -2.51
CA LEU A 217 12.23 -3.73 -2.21
C LEU A 217 13.50 -2.91 -1.98
N VAL A 218 14.14 -3.15 -0.85
CA VAL A 218 15.38 -2.48 -0.44
C VAL A 218 16.48 -3.52 -0.31
N ILE A 219 17.63 -3.21 -0.86
CA ILE A 219 18.87 -3.98 -0.67
C ILE A 219 19.88 -3.09 0.03
N SER A 220 20.39 -3.55 1.18
CA SER A 220 21.36 -2.80 1.97
C SER A 220 22.75 -2.86 1.33
N GLU A 221 23.40 -1.72 1.17
CA GLU A 221 24.81 -1.67 0.71
C GLU A 221 25.81 -2.09 1.78
N GLU A 222 25.43 -2.00 3.06
CA GLU A 222 26.32 -2.37 4.16
C GLU A 222 26.33 -3.90 4.40
N SER A 223 25.13 -4.49 4.48
CA SER A 223 24.95 -5.89 4.87
C SER A 223 24.60 -6.83 3.71
N GLY A 224 24.00 -6.30 2.63
CA GLY A 224 23.36 -7.09 1.59
C GLY A 224 21.96 -7.60 2.01
N ALA A 225 21.45 -7.20 3.17
CA ALA A 225 20.16 -7.63 3.66
C ALA A 225 19.01 -7.12 2.75
N LEU A 226 18.06 -8.02 2.48
CA LEU A 226 16.86 -7.72 1.72
C LEU A 226 15.74 -7.26 2.68
N SER A 227 15.00 -6.24 2.29
CA SER A 227 13.86 -5.73 3.07
C SER A 227 12.73 -5.33 2.16
N LEU A 228 11.48 -5.48 2.64
CA LEU A 228 10.29 -5.02 1.94
C LEU A 228 9.57 -3.98 2.79
N ALA A 229 9.18 -2.87 2.17
CA ALA A 229 8.33 -1.85 2.78
C ALA A 229 6.98 -1.80 2.06
N TYR A 230 5.89 -1.97 2.81
CA TYR A 230 4.49 -1.86 2.35
C TYR A 230 3.55 -1.67 3.53
N ASP A 231 2.38 -1.09 3.29
CA ASP A 231 1.35 -0.81 4.31
C ASP A 231 1.91 -0.12 5.56
N ALA A 232 2.79 0.89 5.35
CA ALA A 232 3.47 1.67 6.40
C ALA A 232 4.35 0.83 7.35
N ASN A 233 4.78 -0.37 6.94
CA ASN A 233 5.68 -1.24 7.71
C ASN A 233 6.93 -1.59 6.91
N LEU A 234 8.04 -1.83 7.63
CA LEU A 234 9.29 -2.30 7.07
C LEU A 234 9.64 -3.70 7.62
N TYR A 235 9.71 -4.66 6.72
CA TYR A 235 10.09 -6.06 7.01
C TYR A 235 11.55 -6.24 6.66
N TYR A 236 12.40 -6.34 7.68
CA TYR A 236 13.85 -6.33 7.55
C TYR A 236 14.46 -7.73 7.54
N ASN A 237 15.55 -7.89 6.77
CA ASN A 237 16.40 -9.09 6.72
C ASN A 237 15.62 -10.35 6.33
N LEU A 238 14.87 -10.24 5.24
CA LEU A 238 14.16 -11.36 4.63
C LEU A 238 15.14 -12.21 3.80
N ASN A 239 14.89 -13.52 3.73
CA ASN A 239 15.55 -14.36 2.74
C ASN A 239 14.92 -14.18 1.34
N ILE A 240 15.59 -14.65 0.30
CA ILE A 240 15.15 -14.44 -1.09
C ILE A 240 13.81 -15.12 -1.39
N ASP A 241 13.56 -16.29 -0.79
CA ASP A 241 12.31 -17.04 -0.99
C ASP A 241 11.14 -16.32 -0.31
N GLU A 242 11.36 -15.74 0.88
CA GLU A 242 10.37 -14.91 1.56
C GLU A 242 10.05 -13.64 0.75
N VAL A 243 11.07 -13.00 0.13
CA VAL A 243 10.87 -11.84 -0.74
C VAL A 243 10.05 -12.25 -1.95
N ARG A 244 10.38 -13.35 -2.63
CA ARG A 244 9.65 -13.89 -3.78
C ARG A 244 8.19 -14.14 -3.41
N LYS A 245 7.94 -14.90 -2.35
CA LYS A 245 6.60 -15.23 -1.89
C LYS A 245 5.76 -14.00 -1.58
N ARG A 246 6.28 -13.06 -0.81
CA ARG A 246 5.55 -11.83 -0.46
C ARG A 246 5.30 -10.94 -1.68
N LEU A 247 6.26 -10.81 -2.58
CA LEU A 247 6.08 -10.04 -3.80
C LEU A 247 5.04 -10.69 -4.71
N SER A 248 5.02 -12.03 -4.88
CA SER A 248 3.99 -12.70 -5.68
C SER A 248 2.59 -12.50 -5.09
N GLU A 249 2.43 -12.62 -3.77
CA GLU A 249 1.17 -12.36 -3.07
C GLU A 249 0.71 -10.89 -3.22
N LEU A 250 1.63 -9.93 -3.01
CA LEU A 250 1.30 -8.49 -3.05
C LEU A 250 1.03 -7.95 -4.45
N LEU A 251 1.62 -8.56 -5.49
CA LEU A 251 1.51 -8.15 -6.88
C LEU A 251 0.51 -9.00 -7.69
N ASP A 252 -0.16 -9.97 -7.05
CA ASP A 252 -1.07 -10.93 -7.68
C ASP A 252 -0.39 -11.65 -8.87
N VAL A 253 0.78 -12.23 -8.61
CA VAL A 253 1.53 -13.05 -9.58
C VAL A 253 1.27 -14.51 -9.27
N GLU A 254 0.66 -15.23 -10.20
CA GLU A 254 0.47 -16.67 -10.10
C GLU A 254 1.74 -17.39 -10.57
N GLU A 255 2.25 -18.32 -9.78
CA GLU A 255 3.31 -19.21 -10.22
C GLU A 255 2.77 -20.14 -11.30
N PRO A 256 3.49 -20.35 -12.41
CA PRO A 256 3.08 -21.33 -13.40
C PRO A 256 3.04 -22.71 -12.74
N VAL A 257 1.89 -23.38 -12.82
CA VAL A 257 1.77 -24.76 -12.41
C VAL A 257 2.69 -25.59 -13.30
N ASP A 258 3.76 -26.15 -12.74
CA ASP A 258 4.62 -27.10 -13.43
C ASP A 258 3.79 -28.33 -13.83
N LEU A 259 3.45 -28.42 -15.11
CA LEU A 259 2.81 -29.60 -15.71
C LEU A 259 3.84 -30.69 -16.06
N GLU A 260 4.96 -30.75 -15.35
CA GLU A 260 6.00 -31.77 -15.56
C GLU A 260 6.01 -32.81 -14.45
N GLU A 261 4.94 -33.59 -14.29
CA GLU A 261 5.02 -34.87 -13.58
C GLU A 261 3.94 -35.88 -14.05
N ASP A 262 3.76 -36.08 -15.36
CA ASP A 262 2.96 -37.22 -15.82
C ASP A 262 3.39 -37.73 -17.21
N VAL A 263 4.68 -37.87 -17.48
CA VAL A 263 5.16 -38.62 -18.63
C VAL A 263 6.27 -39.58 -18.20
N VAL A 264 5.95 -40.54 -17.33
CA VAL A 264 6.74 -41.79 -17.22
C VAL A 264 5.76 -42.94 -17.05
N GLY A 265 5.57 -43.68 -18.10
CA GLY A 265 4.93 -44.99 -17.98
C GLY A 265 4.07 -45.46 -19.15
N VAL A 266 4.65 -45.60 -20.35
CA VAL A 266 4.17 -46.64 -21.26
C VAL A 266 5.41 -47.31 -21.89
N GLN A 267 5.73 -48.45 -21.32
CA GLN A 267 6.32 -49.57 -22.07
C GLN A 267 5.28 -50.63 -22.33
#